data_6a1749381360b3cee822fba170156562
#
_entry.id   6a1749381360b3cee822fba170156562
#
_cell.length_a   1.000
_cell.length_b   1.000
_cell.length_c   1.000
_cell.angle_alpha   90.00
_cell.angle_beta   90.00
_cell.angle_gamma   90.00
#
_symmetry.space_group_name_H-M   'P 1'
#
loop_
_entity.id
_entity.type
_entity.pdbx_description
1 polymer ?
#
loop_
_entity_poly.entity_id
_entity_poly.type
_entity_poly.pdbx_seq_one_letter_code
_entity_poly.pdbx_strand_id
1 'polypeptide(L)'
;HHEKTGSFSVNQNKQFFKCFGCGAHGNAVGFLMQYKGITYPEAIRELAQSVGLPVPEERGERKRRERSESLSDLMLKAQNFYIAELAKSQIGLSYLKERQISEATRQKFGLGYSPDNWQALEAVFGEKYSSKALEDCGLVITKDGHRYDRFRGRVMFPIRNPRGQVIGFGARVIGKGEPKYLNSPETDIFKKGQEVYGLWE
;
A
#
# COMPACT_ATOMS: atom_id res chain seq x y z
N HIS A 1 -7.69 -16.22 17.53
CA HIS A 1 -8.39 -15.76 18.73
C HIS A 1 -7.94 -16.57 19.96
N HIS A 2 -8.03 -15.97 21.16
CA HIS A 2 -7.65 -16.63 22.40
C HIS A 2 -8.77 -17.56 22.89
N GLU A 3 -8.49 -18.85 22.99
CA GLU A 3 -9.42 -19.86 23.43
C GLU A 3 -8.77 -20.76 24.50
N LYS A 4 -9.57 -21.20 25.48
CA LYS A 4 -9.09 -22.15 26.50
C LYS A 4 -8.88 -23.56 25.92
N THR A 5 -9.67 -23.93 24.89
CA THR A 5 -9.59 -25.20 24.16
C THR A 5 -9.60 -24.86 22.67
N GLY A 6 -8.65 -25.44 21.91
CA GLY A 6 -8.55 -25.18 20.47
C GLY A 6 -9.81 -25.58 19.71
N SER A 7 -10.41 -24.62 19.00
CA SER A 7 -11.62 -24.82 18.19
C SER A 7 -11.32 -24.96 16.69
N PHE A 8 -10.06 -24.87 16.29
CA PHE A 8 -9.64 -25.02 14.89
C PHE A 8 -9.32 -26.48 14.58
N SER A 9 -9.98 -27.04 13.57
CA SER A 9 -9.81 -28.42 13.13
C SER A 9 -9.48 -28.51 11.64
N VAL A 10 -8.55 -29.40 11.30
CA VAL A 10 -8.18 -29.72 9.93
C VAL A 10 -8.47 -31.16 9.65
N ASN A 11 -9.22 -31.46 8.59
CA ASN A 11 -9.48 -32.80 8.11
C ASN A 11 -8.65 -33.07 6.85
N GLN A 12 -7.56 -33.81 7.01
CA GLN A 12 -6.65 -34.12 5.89
C GLN A 12 -7.31 -34.98 4.81
N ASN A 13 -8.14 -35.95 5.17
CA ASN A 13 -8.79 -36.82 4.19
C ASN A 13 -9.80 -36.07 3.32
N LYS A 14 -10.54 -35.16 3.91
CA LYS A 14 -11.55 -34.34 3.22
C LYS A 14 -10.99 -33.00 2.72
N GLN A 15 -9.72 -32.71 2.99
CA GLN A 15 -9.01 -31.50 2.52
C GLN A 15 -9.73 -30.19 2.88
N PHE A 16 -10.25 -30.09 4.13
CA PHE A 16 -10.88 -28.86 4.60
C PHE A 16 -10.51 -28.54 6.05
N PHE A 17 -10.64 -27.26 6.41
CA PHE A 17 -10.57 -26.77 7.78
C PHE A 17 -11.92 -26.21 8.25
N LYS A 18 -12.12 -26.23 9.56
CA LYS A 18 -13.24 -25.57 10.22
C LYS A 18 -12.81 -25.06 11.60
N CYS A 19 -13.13 -23.79 11.86
CA CYS A 19 -13.01 -23.21 13.19
C CYS A 19 -14.40 -23.15 13.84
N PHE A 20 -14.62 -23.87 14.91
CA PHE A 20 -15.89 -23.88 15.62
C PHE A 20 -16.11 -22.63 16.47
N GLY A 21 -15.02 -21.87 16.76
CA GLY A 21 -15.09 -20.62 17.52
C GLY A 21 -15.61 -19.44 16.69
N CYS A 22 -15.11 -19.24 15.48
CA CYS A 22 -15.51 -18.12 14.62
C CYS A 22 -16.31 -18.52 13.37
N GLY A 23 -16.54 -19.83 13.15
CA GLY A 23 -17.27 -20.31 11.98
C GLY A 23 -16.49 -20.33 10.67
N ALA A 24 -15.24 -19.87 10.64
CA ALA A 24 -14.39 -19.89 9.43
C ALA A 24 -14.20 -21.35 8.96
N HIS A 25 -14.37 -21.57 7.67
CA HIS A 25 -14.20 -22.89 7.06
C HIS A 25 -13.81 -22.77 5.60
N GLY A 26 -13.26 -23.82 5.03
CA GLY A 26 -12.86 -23.86 3.62
C GLY A 26 -11.78 -24.91 3.34
N ASN A 27 -11.29 -24.90 2.10
CA ASN A 27 -10.14 -25.70 1.67
C ASN A 27 -8.81 -24.91 1.88
N ALA A 28 -7.68 -25.48 1.48
CA ALA A 28 -6.36 -24.85 1.61
C ALA A 28 -6.29 -23.48 0.90
N VAL A 29 -6.90 -23.36 -0.28
CA VAL A 29 -6.94 -22.06 -1.02
C VAL A 29 -7.73 -21.03 -0.25
N GLY A 30 -8.94 -21.40 0.21
CA GLY A 30 -9.79 -20.51 1.02
C GLY A 30 -9.13 -20.10 2.34
N PHE A 31 -8.36 -21.00 2.95
CA PHE A 31 -7.56 -20.70 4.14
C PHE A 31 -6.53 -19.60 3.88
N LEU A 32 -5.72 -19.75 2.82
CA LEU A 32 -4.70 -18.77 2.46
C LEU A 32 -5.32 -17.41 2.12
N MET A 33 -6.44 -17.41 1.37
CA MET A 33 -7.15 -16.16 1.05
C MET A 33 -7.62 -15.43 2.31
N GLN A 34 -8.19 -16.16 3.29
CA GLN A 34 -8.67 -15.58 4.54
C GLN A 34 -7.53 -15.19 5.48
N TYR A 35 -6.51 -16.04 5.61
CA TYR A 35 -5.42 -15.84 6.55
C TYR A 35 -4.44 -14.77 6.13
N LYS A 36 -4.10 -14.72 4.82
CA LYS A 36 -3.13 -13.77 4.25
C LYS A 36 -3.77 -12.56 3.55
N GLY A 37 -5.09 -12.53 3.39
CA GLY A 37 -5.77 -11.47 2.65
C GLY A 37 -5.41 -11.42 1.16
N ILE A 38 -5.02 -12.57 0.56
CA ILE A 38 -4.60 -12.65 -0.84
C ILE A 38 -5.73 -13.12 -1.75
N THR A 39 -5.61 -12.82 -3.03
CA THR A 39 -6.60 -13.24 -4.04
C THR A 39 -6.51 -14.72 -4.37
N TYR A 40 -7.57 -15.28 -4.96
CA TYR A 40 -7.60 -16.68 -5.38
C TYR A 40 -6.41 -17.09 -6.28
N PRO A 41 -6.04 -16.33 -7.34
CA PRO A 41 -4.86 -16.67 -8.16
C PRO A 41 -3.55 -16.65 -7.38
N GLU A 42 -3.42 -15.76 -6.40
CA GLU A 42 -2.23 -15.68 -5.54
C GLU A 42 -2.13 -16.88 -4.60
N ALA A 43 -3.25 -17.27 -4.00
CA ALA A 43 -3.30 -18.46 -3.14
C ALA A 43 -2.97 -19.74 -3.91
N ILE A 44 -3.46 -19.88 -5.15
CA ILE A 44 -3.11 -21.00 -6.04
C ILE A 44 -1.61 -21.03 -6.32
N ARG A 45 -1.01 -19.87 -6.66
CA ARG A 45 0.44 -19.80 -6.96
C ARG A 45 1.27 -20.18 -5.73
N GLU A 46 0.91 -19.70 -4.55
CA GLU A 46 1.63 -20.00 -3.32
C GLU A 46 1.55 -21.49 -2.97
N LEU A 47 0.38 -22.09 -3.08
CA LEU A 47 0.21 -23.53 -2.88
C LEU A 47 0.99 -24.34 -3.90
N ALA A 48 0.91 -23.98 -5.18
CA ALA A 48 1.63 -24.67 -6.24
C ALA A 48 3.15 -24.59 -6.03
N GLN A 49 3.66 -23.41 -5.64
CA GLN A 49 5.07 -23.22 -5.31
C GLN A 49 5.52 -24.10 -4.14
N SER A 50 4.68 -24.23 -3.11
CA SER A 50 4.99 -25.08 -1.93
C SER A 50 5.14 -26.56 -2.26
N VAL A 51 4.53 -27.01 -3.35
CA VAL A 51 4.58 -28.40 -3.85
C VAL A 51 5.37 -28.57 -5.15
N GLY A 52 6.06 -27.51 -5.60
CA GLY A 52 6.91 -27.52 -6.80
C GLY A 52 6.15 -27.63 -8.13
N LEU A 53 4.85 -27.31 -8.15
CA LEU A 53 4.03 -27.36 -9.37
C LEU A 53 4.05 -26.04 -10.12
N PRO A 54 4.26 -26.02 -11.46
CA PRO A 54 4.12 -24.83 -12.25
C PRO A 54 2.64 -24.46 -12.41
N VAL A 55 2.29 -23.18 -12.23
CA VAL A 55 0.96 -22.65 -12.55
C VAL A 55 1.04 -21.95 -13.90
N PRO A 56 0.25 -22.35 -14.90
CA PRO A 56 0.17 -21.61 -16.16
C PRO A 56 -0.32 -20.19 -15.90
N GLU A 57 0.45 -19.19 -16.31
CA GLU A 57 0.03 -17.78 -16.25
C GLU A 57 -0.60 -17.38 -17.59
N GLU A 58 -1.81 -16.83 -17.57
CA GLU A 58 -2.38 -16.18 -18.73
C GLU A 58 -1.57 -14.91 -19.06
N ARG A 59 -1.34 -14.64 -20.35
CA ARG A 59 -0.57 -13.46 -20.81
C ARG A 59 -1.09 -12.15 -20.23
N GLY A 60 -2.38 -12.04 -19.99
CA GLY A 60 -3.01 -10.86 -19.37
C GLY A 60 -2.66 -10.70 -17.89
N GLU A 61 -2.65 -11.80 -17.11
CA GLU A 61 -2.29 -11.78 -15.69
C GLU A 61 -0.83 -11.43 -15.46
N ARG A 62 0.08 -11.97 -16.27
CA ARG A 62 1.50 -11.63 -16.22
C ARG A 62 1.75 -10.15 -16.45
N LYS A 63 1.16 -9.57 -17.50
CA LYS A 63 1.27 -8.13 -17.78
C LYS A 63 0.69 -7.27 -16.65
N ARG A 64 -0.43 -7.69 -16.07
CA ARG A 64 -1.05 -6.98 -14.94
C ARG A 64 -0.16 -7.00 -13.70
N ARG A 65 0.48 -8.13 -13.41
CA ARG A 65 1.41 -8.27 -12.29
C ARG A 65 2.66 -7.42 -12.48
N GLU A 66 3.32 -7.52 -13.64
CA GLU A 66 4.49 -6.71 -14.00
C GLU A 66 4.18 -5.21 -13.90
N ARG A 67 2.99 -4.78 -14.35
CA ARG A 67 2.53 -3.39 -14.21
C ARG A 67 2.31 -3.01 -12.74
N SER A 68 1.69 -3.85 -11.95
CA SER A 68 1.46 -3.60 -10.52
C SER A 68 2.77 -3.48 -9.75
N GLU A 69 3.74 -4.36 -9.99
CA GLU A 69 5.07 -4.31 -9.41
C GLU A 69 5.79 -2.99 -9.80
N SER A 70 5.73 -2.58 -11.06
CA SER A 70 6.29 -1.32 -11.53
C SER A 70 5.63 -0.10 -10.89
N LEU A 71 4.31 -0.08 -10.70
CA LEU A 71 3.62 1.01 -10.00
C LEU A 71 4.00 1.07 -8.52
N SER A 72 4.13 -0.08 -7.85
CA SER A 72 4.57 -0.14 -6.45
C SER A 72 6.01 0.36 -6.27
N ASP A 73 6.90 0.13 -7.25
CA ASP A 73 8.26 0.67 -7.24
C ASP A 73 8.26 2.21 -7.35
N LEU A 74 7.37 2.78 -8.17
CA LEU A 74 7.21 4.23 -8.25
C LEU A 74 6.71 4.81 -6.92
N MET A 75 5.74 4.14 -6.28
CA MET A 75 5.23 4.54 -4.98
C MET A 75 6.32 4.47 -3.90
N LEU A 76 7.17 3.44 -3.90
CA LEU A 76 8.29 3.32 -2.98
C LEU A 76 9.33 4.43 -3.17
N LYS A 77 9.63 4.79 -4.41
CA LYS A 77 10.52 5.94 -4.71
C LYS A 77 9.95 7.25 -4.19
N ALA A 78 8.65 7.48 -4.39
CA ALA A 78 7.97 8.66 -3.84
C ALA A 78 7.99 8.65 -2.30
N GLN A 79 7.76 7.50 -1.65
CA GLN A 79 7.86 7.38 -0.19
C GLN A 79 9.26 7.76 0.31
N ASN A 80 10.30 7.22 -0.29
CA ASN A 80 11.69 7.51 0.10
C ASN A 80 12.00 9.00 -0.03
N PHE A 81 11.51 9.64 -1.08
CA PHE A 81 11.61 11.10 -1.24
C PHE A 81 10.89 11.83 -0.10
N TYR A 82 9.64 11.49 0.19
CA TYR A 82 8.89 12.15 1.26
C TYR A 82 9.51 11.95 2.65
N ILE A 83 10.11 10.79 2.92
CA ILE A 83 10.86 10.53 4.17
C ILE A 83 12.08 11.47 4.24
N ALA A 84 12.85 11.58 3.14
CA ALA A 84 14.01 12.47 3.08
C ALA A 84 13.62 13.95 3.24
N GLU A 85 12.50 14.37 2.64
CA GLU A 85 11.99 15.72 2.80
C GLU A 85 11.47 16.01 4.22
N LEU A 86 10.87 15.01 4.89
CA LEU A 86 10.48 15.16 6.30
C LEU A 86 11.68 15.41 7.19
N ALA A 87 12.80 14.71 6.96
CA ALA A 87 14.03 14.89 7.76
C ALA A 87 14.59 16.33 7.69
N LYS A 88 14.33 17.05 6.60
CA LYS A 88 14.74 18.44 6.37
C LYS A 88 13.65 19.47 6.75
N SER A 89 12.40 19.02 6.93
CA SER A 89 11.26 19.90 7.14
C SER A 89 11.03 20.22 8.61
N GLN A 90 11.47 21.40 9.06
CA GLN A 90 11.19 21.86 10.43
C GLN A 90 9.68 21.93 10.72
N ILE A 91 8.88 22.38 9.76
CA ILE A 91 7.41 22.48 9.89
C ILE A 91 6.77 21.08 10.02
N GLY A 92 7.23 20.12 9.21
CA GLY A 92 6.76 18.73 9.27
C GLY A 92 7.11 18.06 10.59
N LEU A 93 8.37 18.21 11.05
CA LEU A 93 8.84 17.65 12.30
C LEU A 93 8.13 18.26 13.51
N SER A 94 7.96 19.59 13.56
CA SER A 94 7.24 20.29 14.62
C SER A 94 5.79 19.85 14.70
N TYR A 95 5.12 19.75 13.56
CA TYR A 95 3.73 19.26 13.48
C TYR A 95 3.60 17.86 14.08
N LEU A 96 4.47 16.91 13.71
CA LEU A 96 4.42 15.55 14.22
C LEU A 96 4.74 15.49 15.72
N LYS A 97 5.68 16.33 16.20
CA LYS A 97 5.99 16.46 17.62
C LYS A 97 4.79 16.96 18.44
N GLU A 98 4.09 18.00 17.96
CA GLU A 98 2.85 18.51 18.58
C GLU A 98 1.77 17.45 18.67
N ARG A 99 1.74 16.51 17.72
CA ARG A 99 0.84 15.36 17.70
C ARG A 99 1.34 14.18 18.52
N GLN A 100 2.44 14.33 19.24
CA GLN A 100 3.06 13.30 20.09
C GLN A 100 3.47 12.04 19.30
N ILE A 101 3.78 12.20 18.01
CA ILE A 101 4.27 11.11 17.15
C ILE A 101 5.77 11.02 17.32
N SER A 102 6.22 9.95 17.98
CA SER A 102 7.64 9.70 18.24
C SER A 102 8.44 9.43 16.97
N GLU A 103 9.76 9.57 17.05
CA GLU A 103 10.65 9.22 15.94
C GLU A 103 10.53 7.74 15.58
N ALA A 104 10.48 6.84 16.56
CA ALA A 104 10.27 5.42 16.33
C ALA A 104 8.97 5.13 15.57
N THR A 105 7.88 5.82 15.91
CA THR A 105 6.62 5.70 15.18
C THR A 105 6.75 6.23 13.75
N ARG A 106 7.41 7.39 13.55
CA ARG A 106 7.64 7.94 12.21
C ARG A 106 8.40 6.97 11.31
N GLN A 107 9.45 6.35 11.85
CA GLN A 107 10.26 5.37 11.12
C GLN A 107 9.48 4.10 10.84
N LYS A 108 8.80 3.54 11.86
CA LYS A 108 8.01 2.32 11.72
C LYS A 108 6.93 2.42 10.64
N PHE A 109 6.20 3.53 10.61
CA PHE A 109 5.14 3.79 9.63
C PHE A 109 5.63 4.44 8.34
N GLY A 110 6.92 4.77 8.23
CA GLY A 110 7.51 5.40 7.05
C GLY A 110 6.89 6.76 6.72
N LEU A 111 6.59 7.57 7.75
CA LEU A 111 5.96 8.88 7.55
C LEU A 111 6.90 9.82 6.79
N GLY A 112 6.32 10.67 5.96
CA GLY A 112 7.05 11.63 5.13
C GLY A 112 6.43 13.01 5.13
N TYR A 113 7.02 13.90 4.35
CA TYR A 113 6.51 15.22 4.07
C TYR A 113 6.60 15.52 2.57
N SER A 114 5.51 15.95 1.99
CA SER A 114 5.49 16.48 0.63
C SER A 114 5.67 17.98 0.69
N PRO A 115 6.76 18.54 0.12
CA PRO A 115 6.98 19.98 0.08
C PRO A 115 5.83 20.74 -0.56
N ASP A 116 5.66 22.00 -0.22
CA ASP A 116 4.71 22.90 -0.88
C ASP A 116 5.29 23.42 -2.21
N ASN A 117 5.47 22.48 -3.13
CA ASN A 117 5.97 22.72 -4.48
C ASN A 117 5.11 21.94 -5.47
N TRP A 118 4.83 22.57 -6.61
CA TRP A 118 3.96 22.02 -7.64
C TRP A 118 4.55 20.80 -8.35
N GLN A 119 5.88 20.67 -8.42
CA GLN A 119 6.60 19.66 -9.18
C GLN A 119 7.81 19.10 -8.39
N ALA A 120 7.66 18.90 -7.07
CA ALA A 120 8.74 18.40 -6.24
C ALA A 120 9.20 16.97 -6.65
N LEU A 121 8.29 16.14 -7.13
CA LEU A 121 8.58 14.79 -7.59
C LEU A 121 9.39 14.76 -8.90
N GLU A 122 9.48 15.85 -9.65
CA GLU A 122 10.33 15.95 -10.84
C GLU A 122 11.81 15.70 -10.49
N ALA A 123 12.25 16.15 -9.31
CA ALA A 123 13.60 15.89 -8.81
C ALA A 123 13.91 14.38 -8.61
N VAL A 124 12.87 13.57 -8.39
CA VAL A 124 13.00 12.11 -8.19
C VAL A 124 12.90 11.34 -9.49
N PHE A 125 11.97 11.75 -10.35
CA PHE A 125 11.58 10.98 -11.53
C PHE A 125 12.23 11.48 -12.82
N GLY A 126 12.77 12.73 -12.84
CA GLY A 126 13.40 13.32 -14.02
C GLY A 126 12.50 13.24 -15.26
N GLU A 127 13.01 12.75 -16.36
CA GLU A 127 12.27 12.57 -17.61
C GLU A 127 11.01 11.70 -17.45
N LYS A 128 11.01 10.76 -16.49
CA LYS A 128 9.85 9.91 -16.19
C LYS A 128 8.72 10.67 -15.47
N TYR A 129 8.94 11.90 -15.02
CA TYR A 129 7.90 12.73 -14.45
C TYR A 129 6.72 12.93 -15.40
N SER A 130 6.97 12.95 -16.71
CA SER A 130 5.95 13.03 -17.75
C SER A 130 5.20 11.73 -18.01
N SER A 131 5.63 10.59 -17.42
CA SER A 131 5.06 9.27 -17.70
C SER A 131 3.62 9.14 -17.20
N LYS A 132 2.79 8.39 -17.96
CA LYS A 132 1.44 8.05 -17.55
C LYS A 132 1.42 7.20 -16.27
N ALA A 133 2.46 6.43 -16.00
CA ALA A 133 2.53 5.58 -14.82
C ALA A 133 2.44 6.38 -13.49
N LEU A 134 2.95 7.61 -13.44
CA LEU A 134 2.83 8.48 -12.26
C LEU A 134 1.39 9.02 -12.06
N GLU A 135 0.62 9.18 -13.13
CA GLU A 135 -0.82 9.46 -13.04
C GLU A 135 -1.59 8.21 -12.62
N ASP A 136 -1.28 7.06 -13.23
CA ASP A 136 -1.94 5.78 -12.95
C ASP A 136 -1.78 5.36 -11.48
N CYS A 137 -0.68 5.71 -10.81
CA CYS A 137 -0.51 5.50 -9.37
C CYS A 137 -0.96 6.70 -8.51
N GLY A 138 -1.49 7.75 -9.10
CA GLY A 138 -2.08 8.89 -8.40
C GLY A 138 -1.07 9.80 -7.69
N LEU A 139 0.19 9.85 -8.13
CA LEU A 139 1.22 10.74 -7.60
C LEU A 139 1.17 12.12 -8.23
N VAL A 140 0.79 12.20 -9.50
CA VAL A 140 0.67 13.45 -10.26
C VAL A 140 -0.73 13.58 -10.86
N ILE A 141 -1.07 14.80 -11.22
CA ILE A 141 -2.33 15.16 -11.88
C ILE A 141 -1.96 15.95 -13.14
N THR A 142 -2.59 15.61 -14.27
CA THR A 142 -2.58 16.45 -15.47
C THR A 142 -3.97 17.02 -15.69
N LYS A 143 -4.09 18.35 -15.66
CA LYS A 143 -5.34 19.07 -15.86
C LYS A 143 -5.09 20.32 -16.69
N ASP A 144 -5.90 20.56 -17.71
CA ASP A 144 -5.82 21.74 -18.60
C ASP A 144 -4.40 21.98 -19.16
N GLY A 145 -3.71 20.88 -19.54
CA GLY A 145 -2.34 20.90 -20.04
C GLY A 145 -1.26 21.12 -18.99
N HIS A 146 -1.63 21.34 -17.72
CA HIS A 146 -0.69 21.51 -16.61
C HIS A 146 -0.53 20.21 -15.83
N ARG A 147 0.73 19.85 -15.55
CA ARG A 147 1.11 18.68 -14.77
C ARG A 147 1.70 19.11 -13.43
N TYR A 148 1.21 18.51 -12.34
CA TYR A 148 1.62 18.86 -10.99
C TYR A 148 1.47 17.71 -10.01
N ASP A 149 2.20 17.78 -8.90
CA ASP A 149 2.14 16.80 -7.83
C ASP A 149 0.78 16.84 -7.14
N ARG A 150 0.22 15.65 -6.89
CA ARG A 150 -1.05 15.52 -6.18
C ARG A 150 -0.97 16.01 -4.73
N PHE A 151 0.14 15.74 -4.07
CA PHE A 151 0.35 16.06 -2.66
C PHE A 151 1.34 17.22 -2.53
N ARG A 152 0.95 18.28 -1.81
CA ARG A 152 1.78 19.47 -1.58
C ARG A 152 1.52 20.02 -0.18
N GLY A 153 2.57 20.41 0.55
CA GLY A 153 2.48 20.97 1.90
C GLY A 153 1.84 20.04 2.92
N ARG A 154 2.12 18.72 2.82
CA ARG A 154 1.38 17.70 3.60
C ARG A 154 2.31 16.70 4.28
N VAL A 155 1.93 16.30 5.49
CA VAL A 155 2.46 15.07 6.08
C VAL A 155 1.88 13.87 5.33
N MET A 156 2.76 12.93 4.97
CA MET A 156 2.46 11.77 4.16
C MET A 156 2.44 10.50 5.01
N PHE A 157 1.39 9.71 4.82
CA PHE A 157 1.15 8.43 5.47
C PHE A 157 1.08 7.36 4.39
N PRO A 158 2.13 6.53 4.21
CA PRO A 158 2.08 5.48 3.20
C PRO A 158 1.07 4.41 3.57
N ILE A 159 0.27 3.99 2.61
CA ILE A 159 -0.66 2.88 2.75
C ILE A 159 0.00 1.67 2.13
N ARG A 160 0.06 0.57 2.89
CA ARG A 160 0.72 -0.67 2.45
C ARG A 160 -0.30 -1.79 2.31
N ASN A 161 -0.04 -2.63 1.33
CA ASN A 161 -0.75 -3.91 1.21
C ASN A 161 -0.20 -4.94 2.22
N PRO A 162 -0.83 -6.12 2.37
CA PRO A 162 -0.35 -7.18 3.28
C PRO A 162 1.07 -7.70 2.99
N ARG A 163 1.65 -7.35 1.84
CA ARG A 163 3.05 -7.67 1.47
C ARG A 163 4.04 -6.57 1.85
N GLY A 164 3.58 -5.49 2.47
CA GLY A 164 4.41 -4.34 2.81
C GLY A 164 4.72 -3.39 1.65
N GLN A 165 4.18 -3.62 0.46
CA GLN A 165 4.39 -2.74 -0.69
C GLN A 165 3.54 -1.48 -0.54
N VAL A 166 4.12 -0.33 -0.85
CA VAL A 166 3.39 0.95 -0.84
C VAL A 166 2.47 0.99 -2.05
N ILE A 167 1.18 1.16 -1.80
CA ILE A 167 0.13 1.16 -2.82
C ILE A 167 -0.63 2.48 -2.91
N GLY A 168 -0.48 3.35 -1.92
CA GLY A 168 -1.13 4.64 -1.86
C GLY A 168 -0.59 5.50 -0.72
N PHE A 169 -1.14 6.69 -0.60
CA PHE A 169 -0.86 7.61 0.49
C PHE A 169 -2.13 8.24 1.03
N GLY A 170 -2.21 8.36 2.35
CA GLY A 170 -3.00 9.37 3.02
C GLY A 170 -2.14 10.60 3.26
N ALA A 171 -2.73 11.79 3.21
CA ALA A 171 -2.00 13.03 3.42
C ALA A 171 -2.80 14.02 4.24
N ARG A 172 -2.12 14.73 5.14
CA ARG A 172 -2.69 15.75 6.03
C ARG A 172 -1.99 17.08 5.78
N VAL A 173 -2.75 18.12 5.44
CA VAL A 173 -2.18 19.46 5.26
C VAL A 173 -1.66 20.01 6.60
N ILE A 174 -0.53 20.70 6.57
CA ILE A 174 -0.01 21.46 7.71
C ILE A 174 -0.49 22.91 7.56
N GLY A 175 -1.05 23.47 8.63
CA GLY A 175 -1.60 24.82 8.63
C GLY A 175 -2.95 24.93 7.91
N LYS A 176 -3.13 26.01 7.16
CA LYS A 176 -4.36 26.30 6.38
C LYS A 176 -4.25 25.68 5.00
N GLY A 177 -5.29 24.99 4.54
CA GLY A 177 -5.37 24.39 3.21
C GLY A 177 -6.51 23.39 3.11
N GLU A 178 -7.09 23.29 1.92
CA GLU A 178 -8.18 22.36 1.62
C GLU A 178 -7.79 21.40 0.47
N PRO A 179 -8.28 20.15 0.53
CA PRO A 179 -8.95 19.51 1.66
C PRO A 179 -7.96 19.23 2.80
N LYS A 180 -8.46 19.23 4.05
CA LYS A 180 -7.67 18.93 5.25
C LYS A 180 -6.98 17.57 5.16
N TYR A 181 -7.67 16.56 4.68
CA TYR A 181 -7.16 15.22 4.38
C TYR A 181 -7.31 14.93 2.90
N LEU A 182 -6.29 14.35 2.31
CA LEU A 182 -6.27 13.95 0.91
C LEU A 182 -5.69 12.54 0.80
N ASN A 183 -6.41 11.63 0.16
CA ASN A 183 -5.94 10.28 -0.10
C ASN A 183 -5.58 10.10 -1.58
N SER A 184 -4.75 9.08 -1.86
CA SER A 184 -4.61 8.57 -3.23
C SER A 184 -5.99 8.26 -3.84
N PRO A 185 -6.15 8.44 -5.15
CA PRO A 185 -7.35 7.99 -5.85
C PRO A 185 -7.40 6.45 -5.87
N GLU A 186 -8.52 5.89 -6.30
CA GLU A 186 -8.58 4.48 -6.70
C GLU A 186 -7.61 4.26 -7.87
N THR A 187 -6.80 3.21 -7.81
CA THR A 187 -5.81 2.87 -8.83
C THR A 187 -5.81 1.35 -9.08
N ASP A 188 -4.99 0.89 -10.02
CA ASP A 188 -4.82 -0.54 -10.26
C ASP A 188 -4.24 -1.29 -9.05
N ILE A 189 -3.49 -0.58 -8.18
CA ILE A 189 -2.84 -1.14 -6.99
C ILE A 189 -3.49 -0.73 -5.66
N PHE A 190 -4.43 0.21 -5.64
CA PHE A 190 -5.04 0.73 -4.42
C PHE A 190 -6.56 0.81 -4.51
N LYS A 191 -7.26 0.10 -3.62
CA LYS A 191 -8.72 0.11 -3.46
C LYS A 191 -9.07 0.48 -2.03
N LYS A 192 -9.58 1.71 -1.82
CA LYS A 192 -9.84 2.28 -0.47
C LYS A 192 -10.69 1.38 0.42
N GLY A 193 -11.71 0.73 -0.14
CA GLY A 193 -12.61 -0.14 0.61
C GLY A 193 -12.04 -1.50 0.99
N GLN A 194 -10.82 -1.85 0.51
CA GLN A 194 -10.19 -3.14 0.72
C GLN A 194 -8.93 -3.06 1.59
N GLU A 195 -8.46 -1.84 1.90
CA GLU A 195 -7.19 -1.63 2.59
C GLU A 195 -7.41 -1.05 4.00
N VAL A 196 -6.70 -1.60 4.96
CA VAL A 196 -6.66 -1.12 6.35
C VAL A 196 -5.30 -0.52 6.63
N TYR A 197 -5.28 0.78 6.99
CA TYR A 197 -4.04 1.47 7.34
C TYR A 197 -3.40 0.88 8.59
N GLY A 198 -2.10 0.64 8.55
CA GLY A 198 -1.33 0.10 9.68
C GLY A 198 -1.43 -1.42 9.87
N LEU A 199 -2.07 -2.13 8.95
CA LEU A 199 -2.19 -3.59 9.03
C LEU A 199 -0.83 -4.30 8.86
N TRP A 200 0.05 -3.76 8.03
CA TRP A 200 1.40 -4.28 7.82
C TRP A 200 2.33 -4.00 9.00
N GLU A 201 2.30 -2.80 9.55
CA GLU A 201 3.15 -2.34 10.65
C GLU A 201 2.86 -3.05 11.97
#